data_a154cf076c05830afb8706106bc3616a
#
_entry.id   a154cf076c05830afb8706106bc3616a
#
_cell.length_a   1.000
_cell.length_b   1.000
_cell.length_c   1.000
_cell.angle_alpha   90.00
_cell.angle_beta   90.00
_cell.angle_gamma   90.00
#
_symmetry.space_group_name_H-M   'P 1'
#
loop_
_entity.id
_entity.type
_entity.pdbx_description
1 polymer ?
#
loop_
_entity_poly.entity_id
_entity_poly.type
_entity_poly.pdbx_seq_one_letter_code
_entity_poly.pdbx_strand_id
1 'polypeptide(L)'
;MKAGGLSSGRPKWRRFALLGGVIVVVLAIALDTKVVRIGSSEDLRQAGFSAAVYGAKAFPDIKAAIEARAVEAATLQQAIAANKDEAVAKYGIAGGSGPVFSVKFTGVAGERLASGLCEITVADVPDVKIRVQTGPAINGTELRDATGTVSFGQFTNQIEYQNAGSALNNEMKKTVLAEVDTSALAGKTVSIVGAFRLINPKSWLVTPVRLEVQ
;
A
#
# COMPACT_ATOMS: atom_id res chain seq x y z
N MET A 1 56.92 -48.01 -42.10
CA MET A 1 56.18 -46.80 -42.54
C MET A 1 55.84 -46.01 -41.35
N LYS A 2 56.53 -44.86 -41.07
CA LYS A 2 56.28 -43.94 -39.95
C LYS A 2 55.37 -42.82 -40.45
N ALA A 3 54.17 -42.71 -39.91
CA ALA A 3 53.30 -41.57 -40.16
C ALA A 3 53.74 -40.42 -39.25
N GLY A 4 54.22 -39.32 -39.83
CA GLY A 4 54.57 -38.09 -39.10
C GLY A 4 53.34 -37.25 -38.77
N GLY A 5 53.04 -37.08 -37.47
CA GLY A 5 51.99 -36.18 -37.00
C GLY A 5 52.44 -34.73 -37.17
N LEU A 6 51.76 -33.96 -37.98
CA LEU A 6 51.91 -32.50 -38.08
C LEU A 6 51.20 -31.84 -36.89
N SER A 7 51.97 -31.45 -35.89
CA SER A 7 51.46 -30.60 -34.80
C SER A 7 51.35 -29.17 -35.34
N SER A 8 50.14 -28.72 -35.66
CA SER A 8 49.86 -27.32 -36.03
C SER A 8 49.84 -26.44 -34.77
N GLY A 9 50.99 -25.97 -34.35
CA GLY A 9 51.11 -24.96 -33.31
C GLY A 9 50.48 -23.66 -33.78
N ARG A 10 49.36 -23.28 -33.18
CA ARG A 10 48.72 -21.96 -33.44
C ARG A 10 49.71 -20.84 -33.13
N PRO A 11 50.00 -19.95 -34.08
CA PRO A 11 51.04 -18.93 -33.90
C PRO A 11 50.74 -18.01 -32.73
N LYS A 12 51.74 -17.83 -31.83
CA LYS A 12 51.64 -17.06 -30.56
C LYS A 12 51.18 -15.61 -30.78
N TRP A 13 51.46 -15.00 -31.93
CA TRP A 13 51.05 -13.66 -32.27
C TRP A 13 49.52 -13.47 -32.29
N ARG A 14 48.72 -14.49 -32.64
CA ARG A 14 47.25 -14.44 -32.56
C ARG A 14 46.73 -14.26 -31.15
N ARG A 15 47.42 -14.80 -30.13
CA ARG A 15 47.07 -14.61 -28.72
C ARG A 15 47.33 -13.17 -28.27
N PHE A 16 48.41 -12.56 -28.73
CA PHE A 16 48.72 -11.16 -28.44
C PHE A 16 47.78 -10.21 -29.18
N ALA A 17 47.39 -10.53 -30.42
CA ALA A 17 46.38 -9.75 -31.15
C ALA A 17 45.01 -9.82 -30.50
N LEU A 18 44.57 -10.98 -29.98
CA LEU A 18 43.32 -11.10 -29.19
C LEU A 18 43.38 -10.35 -27.88
N LEU A 19 44.50 -10.44 -27.16
CA LEU A 19 44.70 -9.68 -25.91
C LEU A 19 44.68 -8.17 -26.16
N GLY A 20 45.34 -7.69 -27.19
CA GLY A 20 45.32 -6.30 -27.62
C GLY A 20 43.89 -5.81 -27.96
N GLY A 21 43.15 -6.64 -28.72
CA GLY A 21 41.74 -6.34 -29.04
C GLY A 21 40.85 -6.24 -27.83
N VAL A 22 40.99 -7.15 -26.85
CA VAL A 22 40.22 -7.11 -25.58
C VAL A 22 40.57 -5.85 -24.78
N ILE A 23 41.86 -5.48 -24.69
CA ILE A 23 42.28 -4.26 -23.99
C ILE A 23 41.67 -3.01 -24.65
N VAL A 24 41.67 -2.91 -25.97
CA VAL A 24 41.05 -1.78 -26.66
C VAL A 24 39.55 -1.69 -26.39
N VAL A 25 38.83 -2.83 -26.40
CA VAL A 25 37.41 -2.88 -26.10
C VAL A 25 37.12 -2.46 -24.64
N VAL A 26 37.91 -2.95 -23.68
CA VAL A 26 37.78 -2.58 -22.28
C VAL A 26 38.02 -1.08 -22.06
N LEU A 27 39.06 -0.53 -22.74
CA LEU A 27 39.34 0.91 -22.67
C LEU A 27 38.21 1.72 -23.33
N ALA A 28 37.65 1.29 -24.45
CA ALA A 28 36.54 1.94 -25.11
C ALA A 28 35.30 1.95 -24.18
N ILE A 29 34.98 0.82 -23.54
CA ILE A 29 33.88 0.72 -22.57
C ILE A 29 34.15 1.64 -21.37
N ALA A 30 35.37 1.65 -20.83
CA ALA A 30 35.71 2.48 -19.69
C ALA A 30 35.61 3.99 -19.99
N LEU A 31 35.95 4.41 -21.21
CA LEU A 31 35.84 5.81 -21.65
C LEU A 31 34.39 6.24 -21.96
N ASP A 32 33.56 5.31 -22.43
CA ASP A 32 32.14 5.56 -22.74
C ASP A 32 31.22 5.38 -21.52
N THR A 33 31.70 4.70 -20.47
CA THR A 33 30.92 4.43 -19.28
C THR A 33 30.91 5.64 -18.34
N LYS A 34 29.77 6.33 -18.25
CA LYS A 34 29.54 7.40 -17.29
C LYS A 34 28.94 6.83 -15.99
N VAL A 35 29.73 6.85 -14.92
CA VAL A 35 29.24 6.46 -13.57
C VAL A 35 28.54 7.65 -12.95
N VAL A 36 27.20 7.58 -12.84
CA VAL A 36 26.37 8.61 -12.23
C VAL A 36 25.97 8.15 -10.82
N ARG A 37 26.20 8.98 -9.81
CA ARG A 37 25.72 8.71 -8.44
C ARG A 37 24.20 8.87 -8.39
N ILE A 38 23.52 7.91 -7.78
CA ILE A 38 22.09 7.96 -7.52
C ILE A 38 21.76 9.23 -6.71
N GLY A 39 20.85 10.07 -7.22
CA GLY A 39 20.45 11.33 -6.58
C GLY A 39 21.39 12.52 -6.84
N SER A 40 22.37 12.42 -7.74
CA SER A 40 23.16 13.57 -8.19
C SER A 40 22.39 14.38 -9.26
N SER A 41 22.83 15.62 -9.53
CA SER A 41 22.26 16.47 -10.59
C SER A 41 22.40 15.89 -12.00
N GLU A 42 23.26 14.90 -12.18
CA GLU A 42 23.48 14.17 -13.44
C GLU A 42 22.64 12.90 -13.55
N ASP A 43 21.88 12.57 -12.50
CA ASP A 43 20.96 11.43 -12.50
C ASP A 43 19.69 11.79 -13.28
N LEU A 44 19.69 11.45 -14.58
CA LEU A 44 18.57 11.71 -15.49
C LEU A 44 17.36 10.81 -15.24
N ARG A 45 17.45 9.88 -14.26
CA ARG A 45 16.27 9.13 -13.86
C ARG A 45 15.31 10.11 -13.21
N GLN A 46 14.05 10.10 -13.66
CA GLN A 46 12.99 10.81 -12.94
C GLN A 46 13.07 10.42 -11.46
N ALA A 47 12.97 11.40 -10.56
CA ALA A 47 12.95 11.14 -9.12
C ALA A 47 11.98 9.98 -8.88
N GLY A 48 12.52 8.81 -8.51
CA GLY A 48 11.74 7.58 -8.38
C GLY A 48 10.61 7.79 -7.38
N PHE A 49 9.53 7.04 -7.51
CA PHE A 49 8.40 7.10 -6.58
C PHE A 49 8.88 7.00 -5.12
N SER A 50 8.60 8.03 -4.34
CA SER A 50 8.85 8.07 -2.90
C SER A 50 7.55 7.79 -2.15
N ALA A 51 7.42 6.61 -1.56
CA ALA A 51 6.25 6.22 -0.77
C ALA A 51 5.96 7.22 0.36
N ALA A 52 7.00 7.69 1.08
CA ALA A 52 6.83 8.63 2.18
C ALA A 52 6.28 9.99 1.71
N VAL A 53 6.83 10.52 0.62
CA VAL A 53 6.34 11.79 0.02
C VAL A 53 4.92 11.63 -0.50
N TYR A 54 4.62 10.52 -1.16
CA TYR A 54 3.29 10.23 -1.66
C TYR A 54 2.26 10.16 -0.52
N GLY A 55 2.56 9.39 0.55
CA GLY A 55 1.68 9.26 1.71
C GLY A 55 1.37 10.59 2.37
N ALA A 56 2.40 11.37 2.68
CA ALA A 56 2.24 12.67 3.32
C ALA A 56 1.42 13.66 2.46
N LYS A 57 1.61 13.62 1.14
CA LYS A 57 0.89 14.51 0.21
C LYS A 57 -0.55 14.08 -0.04
N ALA A 58 -0.80 12.78 -0.22
CA ALA A 58 -2.10 12.28 -0.66
C ALA A 58 -3.06 11.99 0.51
N PHE A 59 -2.54 11.65 1.70
CA PHE A 59 -3.38 11.22 2.82
C PHE A 59 -4.40 12.28 3.28
N PRO A 60 -4.08 13.59 3.39
CA PRO A 60 -5.07 14.58 3.81
C PRO A 60 -6.32 14.62 2.92
N ASP A 61 -6.14 14.59 1.61
CA ASP A 61 -7.25 14.60 0.65
C ASP A 61 -8.05 13.30 0.69
N ILE A 62 -7.37 12.15 0.82
CA ILE A 62 -8.01 10.84 0.96
C ILE A 62 -8.81 10.76 2.27
N LYS A 63 -8.25 11.25 3.38
CA LYS A 63 -8.94 11.34 4.66
C LYS A 63 -10.22 12.16 4.53
N ALA A 64 -10.12 13.37 3.99
CA ALA A 64 -11.26 14.27 3.80
C ALA A 64 -12.35 13.62 2.91
N ALA A 65 -11.95 12.96 1.83
CA ALA A 65 -12.88 12.27 0.95
C ALA A 65 -13.60 11.08 1.62
N ILE A 66 -12.88 10.30 2.44
CA ILE A 66 -13.47 9.20 3.22
C ILE A 66 -14.45 9.76 4.25
N GLU A 67 -14.08 10.82 4.99
CA GLU A 67 -14.94 11.48 5.97
C GLU A 67 -16.22 12.03 5.33
N ALA A 68 -16.11 12.70 4.20
CA ALA A 68 -17.26 13.26 3.48
C ALA A 68 -18.24 12.20 2.96
N ARG A 69 -17.74 10.99 2.64
CA ARG A 69 -18.54 9.87 2.12
C ARG A 69 -19.00 8.90 3.20
N ALA A 70 -18.55 9.06 4.46
CA ALA A 70 -18.79 8.10 5.53
C ALA A 70 -20.29 8.00 5.86
N VAL A 71 -20.82 6.79 5.77
CA VAL A 71 -22.20 6.42 6.07
C VAL A 71 -22.25 5.83 7.50
N GLU A 72 -23.30 6.11 8.24
CA GLU A 72 -23.53 5.47 9.55
C GLU A 72 -23.54 3.95 9.41
N ALA A 73 -22.87 3.25 10.33
CA ALA A 73 -22.73 1.79 10.27
C ALA A 73 -24.10 1.09 10.26
N ALA A 74 -25.06 1.57 11.05
CA ALA A 74 -26.41 1.02 11.08
C ALA A 74 -27.12 1.16 9.72
N THR A 75 -27.04 2.33 9.09
CA THR A 75 -27.61 2.56 7.75
C THR A 75 -26.98 1.65 6.71
N LEU A 76 -25.65 1.52 6.76
CA LEU A 76 -24.90 0.69 5.82
C LEU A 76 -25.21 -0.80 6.00
N GLN A 77 -25.26 -1.27 7.26
CA GLN A 77 -25.62 -2.65 7.60
C GLN A 77 -27.00 -3.00 7.07
N GLN A 78 -28.01 -2.13 7.31
CA GLN A 78 -29.38 -2.32 6.82
C GLN A 78 -29.42 -2.37 5.29
N ALA A 79 -28.74 -1.45 4.61
CA ALA A 79 -28.70 -1.42 3.16
C ALA A 79 -28.05 -2.70 2.57
N ILE A 80 -26.92 -3.16 3.14
CA ILE A 80 -26.23 -4.38 2.71
C ILE A 80 -27.11 -5.62 2.97
N ALA A 81 -27.84 -5.67 4.09
CA ALA A 81 -28.72 -6.77 4.43
C ALA A 81 -29.97 -6.82 3.52
N ALA A 82 -30.51 -5.68 3.14
CA ALA A 82 -31.66 -5.58 2.26
C ALA A 82 -31.32 -5.93 0.80
N ASN A 83 -30.30 -5.28 0.24
CA ASN A 83 -29.79 -5.56 -1.11
C ASN A 83 -28.34 -5.12 -1.23
N LYS A 84 -27.44 -6.08 -1.27
CA LYS A 84 -26.00 -5.84 -1.36
C LYS A 84 -25.61 -5.05 -2.61
N ASP A 85 -26.19 -5.37 -3.77
CA ASP A 85 -25.79 -4.75 -5.04
C ASP A 85 -26.23 -3.29 -5.10
N GLU A 86 -27.42 -2.97 -4.60
CA GLU A 86 -27.89 -1.58 -4.45
C GLU A 86 -27.04 -0.81 -3.42
N ALA A 87 -26.69 -1.43 -2.30
CA ALA A 87 -25.82 -0.81 -1.32
C ALA A 87 -24.44 -0.50 -1.92
N VAL A 88 -23.87 -1.42 -2.72
CA VAL A 88 -22.61 -1.20 -3.45
C VAL A 88 -22.75 -0.06 -4.45
N ALA A 89 -23.81 -0.03 -5.24
CA ALA A 89 -24.04 1.02 -6.23
C ALA A 89 -24.20 2.41 -5.58
N LYS A 90 -24.84 2.48 -4.41
CA LYS A 90 -25.14 3.73 -3.72
C LYS A 90 -23.98 4.26 -2.87
N TYR A 91 -23.30 3.40 -2.14
CA TYR A 91 -22.35 3.78 -1.11
C TYR A 91 -20.93 3.26 -1.35
N GLY A 92 -20.75 2.25 -2.20
CA GLY A 92 -19.48 1.60 -2.45
C GLY A 92 -18.65 2.29 -3.53
N ILE A 93 -17.35 2.06 -3.47
CA ILE A 93 -16.43 2.31 -4.57
C ILE A 93 -15.96 0.96 -5.09
N ALA A 94 -16.03 0.77 -6.39
CA ALA A 94 -15.55 -0.45 -7.01
C ALA A 94 -14.03 -0.59 -6.80
N GLY A 95 -13.59 -1.73 -6.27
CA GLY A 95 -12.17 -2.05 -6.08
C GLY A 95 -11.85 -3.42 -6.67
N GLY A 96 -10.60 -3.66 -7.03
CA GLY A 96 -10.16 -4.90 -7.70
C GLY A 96 -10.45 -6.19 -6.92
N SER A 97 -10.55 -6.13 -5.60
CA SER A 97 -10.81 -7.29 -4.73
C SER A 97 -12.16 -7.20 -3.99
N GLY A 98 -13.08 -6.37 -4.48
CA GLY A 98 -14.38 -6.13 -3.88
C GLY A 98 -14.61 -4.65 -3.56
N PRO A 99 -15.88 -4.25 -3.33
CA PRO A 99 -16.23 -2.86 -3.07
C PRO A 99 -15.70 -2.37 -1.74
N VAL A 100 -15.27 -1.11 -1.71
CA VAL A 100 -14.79 -0.41 -0.51
C VAL A 100 -15.84 0.61 -0.07
N PHE A 101 -16.14 0.64 1.20
CA PHE A 101 -17.10 1.55 1.82
C PHE A 101 -16.42 2.47 2.81
N SER A 102 -16.86 3.71 2.86
CA SER A 102 -16.54 4.65 3.95
C SER A 102 -17.62 4.56 5.01
N VAL A 103 -17.23 4.35 6.27
CA VAL A 103 -18.14 4.12 7.40
C VAL A 103 -17.77 4.99 8.58
N LYS A 104 -18.76 5.39 9.34
CA LYS A 104 -18.60 6.04 10.65
C LYS A 104 -19.51 5.40 11.69
N PHE A 105 -19.03 5.35 12.91
CA PHE A 105 -19.76 4.79 14.07
C PHE A 105 -19.14 5.22 15.39
N THR A 106 -19.94 5.14 16.44
CA THR A 106 -19.49 5.23 17.83
C THR A 106 -19.78 3.90 18.53
N GLY A 107 -18.86 3.41 19.33
CA GLY A 107 -19.02 2.15 20.04
C GLY A 107 -18.03 1.98 21.17
N VAL A 108 -18.18 0.89 21.91
CA VAL A 108 -17.30 0.56 23.03
C VAL A 108 -16.16 -0.35 22.51
N ALA A 109 -14.93 0.05 22.76
CA ALA A 109 -13.76 -0.72 22.39
C ALA A 109 -13.56 -1.91 23.33
N GLY A 110 -13.37 -3.10 22.76
CA GLY A 110 -12.97 -4.30 23.46
C GLY A 110 -11.47 -4.37 23.67
N GLU A 111 -10.99 -5.52 24.13
CA GLU A 111 -9.57 -5.79 24.29
C GLU A 111 -8.84 -5.75 22.92
N ARG A 112 -7.67 -5.14 22.94
CA ARG A 112 -6.81 -5.11 21.77
C ARG A 112 -6.11 -6.46 21.60
N LEU A 113 -6.31 -7.09 20.46
CA LEU A 113 -5.66 -8.36 20.11
C LEU A 113 -4.16 -8.17 19.84
N ALA A 114 -3.38 -9.24 20.02
CA ALA A 114 -1.95 -9.24 19.68
C ALA A 114 -1.68 -8.90 18.19
N SER A 115 -2.65 -9.16 17.31
CA SER A 115 -2.62 -8.79 15.90
C SER A 115 -2.73 -7.28 15.65
N GLY A 116 -3.02 -6.48 16.68
CA GLY A 116 -3.25 -5.05 16.54
C GLY A 116 -4.66 -4.67 16.07
N LEU A 117 -5.60 -5.59 16.19
CA LEU A 117 -7.02 -5.35 15.94
C LEU A 117 -7.74 -5.07 17.27
N CYS A 118 -8.66 -4.12 17.25
CA CYS A 118 -9.57 -3.87 18.34
C CYS A 118 -11.00 -4.13 17.86
N GLU A 119 -11.75 -4.95 18.57
CA GLU A 119 -13.17 -5.18 18.27
C GLU A 119 -13.98 -4.05 18.90
N ILE A 120 -14.89 -3.44 18.12
CA ILE A 120 -15.74 -2.36 18.59
C ILE A 120 -17.17 -2.85 18.60
N THR A 121 -17.80 -2.80 19.78
CA THR A 121 -19.22 -3.09 19.94
C THR A 121 -20.02 -1.83 19.67
N VAL A 122 -20.80 -1.88 18.58
CA VAL A 122 -21.70 -0.78 18.17
C VAL A 122 -23.12 -1.20 18.46
N ALA A 123 -23.81 -0.47 19.32
CA ALA A 123 -25.13 -0.84 19.84
C ALA A 123 -26.18 -1.03 18.72
N ASP A 124 -26.13 -0.16 17.70
CA ASP A 124 -27.09 -0.16 16.58
C ASP A 124 -26.75 -1.18 15.49
N VAL A 125 -25.66 -1.95 15.64
CA VAL A 125 -25.15 -2.95 14.66
C VAL A 125 -24.75 -4.25 15.36
N PRO A 126 -25.65 -4.91 16.10
CA PRO A 126 -25.30 -6.06 16.93
C PRO A 126 -24.89 -7.31 16.14
N ASP A 127 -25.38 -7.41 14.89
CA ASP A 127 -25.17 -8.60 14.04
C ASP A 127 -23.87 -8.55 13.21
N VAL A 128 -23.10 -7.46 13.32
CA VAL A 128 -21.86 -7.29 12.56
C VAL A 128 -20.67 -7.18 13.51
N LYS A 129 -19.71 -8.06 13.31
CA LYS A 129 -18.44 -7.98 14.01
C LYS A 129 -17.57 -6.89 13.39
N ILE A 130 -17.44 -5.76 14.05
CA ILE A 130 -16.61 -4.64 13.60
C ILE A 130 -15.25 -4.72 14.29
N ARG A 131 -14.19 -4.80 13.51
CA ARG A 131 -12.81 -4.77 13.98
C ARG A 131 -12.07 -3.60 13.33
N VAL A 132 -11.33 -2.88 14.14
CA VAL A 132 -10.57 -1.70 13.71
C VAL A 132 -9.07 -2.00 13.78
N GLN A 133 -8.34 -1.62 12.77
CA GLN A 133 -6.89 -1.73 12.74
C GLN A 133 -6.27 -0.62 13.60
N THR A 134 -5.72 -0.98 14.75
CA THR A 134 -5.09 -0.05 15.72
C THR A 134 -3.56 -0.18 15.79
N GLY A 135 -2.97 -0.94 14.87
CA GLY A 135 -1.52 -1.15 14.78
C GLY A 135 -1.01 -2.30 15.65
N PRO A 136 0.29 -2.58 15.66
CA PRO A 136 1.37 -1.86 14.95
C PRO A 136 1.35 -2.07 13.43
N ALA A 137 0.86 -3.22 12.93
CA ALA A 137 0.73 -3.50 11.50
C ALA A 137 -0.64 -3.06 11.00
N ILE A 138 -0.66 -2.26 9.95
CA ILE A 138 -1.86 -1.88 9.20
C ILE A 138 -1.75 -2.50 7.82
N ASN A 139 -2.71 -3.32 7.47
CA ASN A 139 -2.71 -4.09 6.22
C ASN A 139 -3.88 -3.67 5.33
N GLY A 140 -3.74 -4.00 4.04
CA GLY A 140 -4.78 -3.75 3.05
C GLY A 140 -4.57 -2.45 2.28
N THR A 141 -5.48 -2.21 1.34
CA THR A 141 -5.44 -1.08 0.40
C THR A 141 -6.70 -0.24 0.47
N GLU A 142 -7.47 -0.38 1.54
CA GLU A 142 -8.79 0.24 1.70
C GLU A 142 -8.69 1.76 1.58
N LEU A 143 -7.68 2.40 2.20
CA LEU A 143 -7.49 3.85 2.12
C LEU A 143 -7.18 4.31 0.69
N ARG A 144 -6.36 3.56 -0.06
CA ARG A 144 -6.07 3.86 -1.46
C ARG A 144 -7.32 3.73 -2.34
N ASP A 145 -8.10 2.68 -2.10
CA ASP A 145 -9.20 2.30 -2.99
C ASP A 145 -10.53 3.02 -2.62
N ALA A 146 -10.66 3.57 -1.41
CA ALA A 146 -11.90 4.15 -0.88
C ALA A 146 -12.42 5.37 -1.63
N THR A 147 -11.55 6.08 -2.35
CA THR A 147 -11.95 7.29 -3.09
C THR A 147 -12.24 7.01 -4.56
N GLY A 148 -11.69 5.92 -5.12
CA GLY A 148 -11.72 5.62 -6.55
C GLY A 148 -10.84 6.55 -7.40
N THR A 149 -10.10 7.48 -6.78
CA THR A 149 -9.27 8.47 -7.50
C THR A 149 -7.83 7.99 -7.72
N VAL A 150 -7.37 7.00 -6.96
CA VAL A 150 -6.04 6.43 -7.09
C VAL A 150 -6.09 5.22 -8.02
N SER A 151 -5.58 5.39 -9.22
CA SER A 151 -5.57 4.34 -10.26
C SER A 151 -4.16 3.86 -10.57
N PHE A 152 -4.04 2.62 -11.06
CA PHE A 152 -2.76 2.03 -11.44
C PHE A 152 -1.99 2.88 -12.48
N GLY A 153 -2.69 3.50 -13.43
CA GLY A 153 -2.08 4.32 -14.47
C GLY A 153 -1.33 5.57 -13.99
N GLN A 154 -1.46 5.93 -12.71
CA GLN A 154 -0.71 7.02 -12.07
C GLN A 154 0.69 6.59 -11.60
N PHE A 155 1.03 5.32 -11.73
CA PHE A 155 2.28 4.71 -11.24
C PHE A 155 3.02 4.01 -12.38
N THR A 156 4.34 3.93 -12.27
CA THR A 156 5.18 3.32 -13.29
C THR A 156 5.05 1.80 -13.32
N ASN A 157 4.77 1.19 -12.17
CA ASN A 157 4.70 -0.26 -12.02
C ASN A 157 3.82 -0.69 -10.84
N GLN A 158 3.55 -2.00 -10.78
CA GLN A 158 2.72 -2.61 -9.73
C GLN A 158 3.30 -2.42 -8.31
N ILE A 159 4.62 -2.36 -8.17
CA ILE A 159 5.26 -2.20 -6.86
C ILE A 159 4.99 -0.79 -6.32
N GLU A 160 5.12 0.24 -7.15
CA GLU A 160 4.78 1.62 -6.75
C GLU A 160 3.32 1.76 -6.37
N TYR A 161 2.41 1.15 -7.13
CA TYR A 161 0.98 1.15 -6.83
C TYR A 161 0.65 0.45 -5.50
N GLN A 162 1.33 -0.65 -5.18
CA GLN A 162 1.21 -1.31 -3.87
C GLN A 162 1.82 -0.46 -2.75
N ASN A 163 2.99 0.13 -3.00
CA ASN A 163 3.66 1.01 -2.04
C ASN A 163 2.84 2.26 -1.73
N ALA A 164 2.02 2.76 -2.66
CA ALA A 164 1.09 3.84 -2.40
C ALA A 164 0.06 3.48 -1.32
N GLY A 165 -0.50 2.26 -1.34
CA GLY A 165 -1.38 1.77 -0.28
C GLY A 165 -0.69 1.71 1.08
N SER A 166 0.52 1.15 1.13
CA SER A 166 1.32 1.08 2.35
C SER A 166 1.73 2.47 2.86
N ALA A 167 2.00 3.41 1.96
CA ALA A 167 2.33 4.79 2.30
C ALA A 167 1.18 5.51 3.00
N LEU A 168 -0.04 5.34 2.51
CA LEU A 168 -1.25 5.89 3.12
C LEU A 168 -1.50 5.28 4.51
N ASN A 169 -1.35 3.97 4.65
CA ASN A 169 -1.47 3.30 5.95
C ASN A 169 -0.41 3.80 6.94
N ASN A 170 0.83 4.03 6.49
CA ASN A 170 1.90 4.58 7.33
C ASN A 170 1.63 6.02 7.74
N GLU A 171 1.08 6.85 6.85
CA GLU A 171 0.74 8.22 7.18
C GLU A 171 -0.44 8.29 8.15
N MET A 172 -1.46 7.46 7.96
CA MET A 172 -2.57 7.29 8.91
C MET A 172 -2.05 6.91 10.31
N LYS A 173 -1.10 5.98 10.39
CA LYS A 173 -0.48 5.63 11.70
C LYS A 173 0.16 6.82 12.37
N LYS A 174 0.87 7.67 11.63
CA LYS A 174 1.58 8.84 12.18
C LYS A 174 0.64 9.95 12.62
N THR A 175 -0.45 10.17 11.87
CA THR A 175 -1.30 11.36 12.04
C THR A 175 -2.64 11.06 12.73
N VAL A 176 -3.02 9.78 12.84
CA VAL A 176 -4.28 9.37 13.48
C VAL A 176 -4.01 8.49 14.71
N LEU A 177 -3.29 7.38 14.53
CA LEU A 177 -3.08 6.44 15.64
C LEU A 177 -2.04 6.91 16.63
N ALA A 178 -1.06 7.73 16.24
CA ALA A 178 -0.05 8.26 17.16
C ALA A 178 -0.62 9.27 18.17
N GLU A 179 -1.78 9.85 17.90
CA GLU A 179 -2.46 10.78 18.80
C GLU A 179 -3.29 10.08 19.90
N VAL A 180 -3.44 8.74 19.79
CA VAL A 180 -4.28 7.94 20.68
C VAL A 180 -3.48 6.80 21.29
N ASP A 181 -3.57 6.62 22.59
CA ASP A 181 -3.06 5.40 23.23
C ASP A 181 -3.93 4.20 22.87
N THR A 182 -3.57 3.54 21.77
CA THR A 182 -4.29 2.39 21.24
C THR A 182 -4.16 1.13 22.12
N SER A 183 -3.30 1.13 23.14
CA SER A 183 -3.18 0.04 24.11
C SER A 183 -4.18 0.16 25.26
N ALA A 184 -4.73 1.35 25.48
CA ALA A 184 -5.64 1.66 26.59
C ALA A 184 -7.06 2.01 26.11
N LEU A 185 -7.53 1.38 25.03
CA LEU A 185 -8.88 1.60 24.48
C LEU A 185 -9.95 0.75 25.15
N ALA A 186 -9.60 -0.40 25.73
CA ALA A 186 -10.55 -1.34 26.29
C ALA A 186 -11.55 -0.66 27.27
N GLY A 187 -12.84 -0.87 27.04
CA GLY A 187 -13.93 -0.30 27.82
C GLY A 187 -14.24 1.17 27.52
N LYS A 188 -13.45 1.87 26.70
CA LYS A 188 -13.71 3.26 26.33
C LYS A 188 -14.68 3.37 25.17
N THR A 189 -15.47 4.44 25.17
CA THR A 189 -16.28 4.83 24.02
C THR A 189 -15.38 5.51 23.00
N VAL A 190 -15.44 5.07 21.76
CA VAL A 190 -14.64 5.61 20.67
C VAL A 190 -15.53 6.00 19.48
N SER A 191 -15.21 7.13 18.85
CA SER A 191 -15.81 7.57 17.60
C SER A 191 -14.82 7.31 16.47
N ILE A 192 -15.26 6.63 15.42
CA ILE A 192 -14.40 6.16 14.34
C ILE A 192 -15.00 6.53 12.99
N VAL A 193 -14.15 7.04 12.12
CA VAL A 193 -14.40 7.13 10.68
C VAL A 193 -13.31 6.37 9.98
N GLY A 194 -13.68 5.54 8.99
CA GLY A 194 -12.70 4.75 8.26
C GLY A 194 -13.24 4.12 6.99
N ALA A 195 -12.43 3.28 6.39
CA ALA A 195 -12.80 2.52 5.19
C ALA A 195 -12.63 1.02 5.42
N PHE A 196 -13.52 0.23 4.83
CA PHE A 196 -13.41 -1.22 4.83
C PHE A 196 -13.81 -1.81 3.48
N ARG A 197 -13.26 -2.97 3.16
CA ARG A 197 -13.65 -3.76 2.00
C ARG A 197 -14.72 -4.76 2.39
N LEU A 198 -15.82 -4.78 1.65
CA LEU A 198 -16.91 -5.72 1.91
C LEU A 198 -16.59 -7.10 1.35
N ILE A 199 -16.01 -7.95 2.17
CA ILE A 199 -15.78 -9.37 1.90
C ILE A 199 -16.91 -10.19 2.54
N ASN A 200 -17.17 -9.96 3.82
CA ASN A 200 -18.20 -10.61 4.60
C ASN A 200 -19.18 -9.57 5.16
N PRO A 201 -20.48 -9.65 4.82
CA PRO A 201 -21.50 -8.72 5.34
C PRO A 201 -21.57 -8.65 6.87
N LYS A 202 -21.22 -9.73 7.57
CA LYS A 202 -21.28 -9.82 9.03
C LYS A 202 -19.93 -9.58 9.72
N SER A 203 -18.88 -9.21 8.98
CA SER A 203 -17.55 -8.99 9.58
C SER A 203 -16.79 -7.92 8.80
N TRP A 204 -16.65 -6.74 9.40
CA TRP A 204 -15.98 -5.60 8.78
C TRP A 204 -14.61 -5.40 9.43
N LEU A 205 -13.58 -5.23 8.60
CA LEU A 205 -12.25 -4.84 9.02
C LEU A 205 -12.01 -3.40 8.58
N VAL A 206 -12.07 -2.48 9.51
CA VAL A 206 -12.01 -1.03 9.25
C VAL A 206 -10.60 -0.51 9.44
N THR A 207 -10.09 0.19 8.43
CA THR A 207 -8.88 1.01 8.53
C THR A 207 -9.31 2.43 8.85
N PRO A 208 -8.99 2.98 10.04
CA PRO A 208 -9.50 4.27 10.47
C PRO A 208 -8.78 5.42 9.74
N VAL A 209 -9.49 6.53 9.52
CA VAL A 209 -8.90 7.83 9.15
C VAL A 209 -9.13 8.87 10.23
N ARG A 210 -10.04 8.57 11.19
CA ARG A 210 -10.23 9.30 12.43
C ARG A 210 -10.58 8.31 13.53
N LEU A 211 -9.99 8.49 14.70
CA LEU A 211 -10.27 7.75 15.93
C LEU A 211 -10.17 8.71 17.09
N GLU A 212 -11.26 8.89 17.80
CA GLU A 212 -11.38 9.78 18.94
C GLU A 212 -11.92 9.00 20.14
N VAL A 213 -11.32 9.20 21.31
CA VAL A 213 -11.78 8.62 22.58
C VAL A 213 -12.67 9.66 23.26
N GLN A 214 -13.87 9.24 23.64
CA GLN A 214 -14.85 10.07 24.36
C GLN A 214 -14.74 9.91 25.87
#